data_299f04ffbf834bccaecec152efc0cfd9
#
_entry.id   299f04ffbf834bccaecec152efc0cfd9
#
_cell.length_a   1.000
_cell.length_b   1.000
_cell.length_c   1.000
_cell.angle_alpha   90.00
_cell.angle_beta   90.00
_cell.angle_gamma   90.00
#
_symmetry.space_group_name_H-M   'P 1'
#
loop_
_entity.id
_entity.type
_entity.pdbx_description
1 polymer ?
#
loop_
_entity_poly.entity_id
_entity_poly.type
_entity_poly.pdbx_seq_one_letter_code
_entity_poly.pdbx_strand_id
1 'polypeptide(L)'
;MGLSPDDPVWDPTTFTKNRERLQNGDVFTKFMTRLLNHSQVKPLLSDEHFSVDGTLIEAWASQKSFRPKDGRGDDDDGTNFHGQKRKNDTHASTSDPDSRLYRKAAGREARLCYMGHATMENRHGLAVAGKVTHANGTAERRASETMLKARRKASGRRITAGEDKAYDTADHVANLRAIGVTPHVTQNQAVTKTGKTRKSAIDERTTRHPGYAMSQSRRAMVECIFGWGKQHGTMRKTKHRGIARVAGNFLLNLIAYNLIRIPKLLAA
;
A
#
# COMPACT_ATOMS: atom_id res chain seq x y z
N MET A 1 25.22 -15.53 -9.68
CA MET A 1 26.06 -14.34 -9.81
C MET A 1 27.54 -14.68 -10.07
N GLY A 2 27.92 -15.93 -10.15
CA GLY A 2 29.26 -16.37 -10.58
C GLY A 2 30.41 -15.99 -9.65
N LEU A 3 30.12 -15.60 -8.38
CA LEU A 3 31.15 -15.31 -7.39
C LEU A 3 31.43 -16.57 -6.55
N SER A 4 32.71 -16.88 -6.34
CA SER A 4 33.17 -17.85 -5.34
C SER A 4 33.00 -17.28 -3.93
N PRO A 5 32.86 -18.12 -2.86
CA PRO A 5 32.86 -17.65 -1.48
C PRO A 5 34.08 -16.81 -1.10
N ASP A 6 35.21 -17.02 -1.74
CA ASP A 6 36.48 -16.35 -1.47
C ASP A 6 36.72 -15.10 -2.35
N ASP A 7 35.81 -14.82 -3.29
CA ASP A 7 35.97 -13.65 -4.15
C ASP A 7 35.73 -12.36 -3.35
N PRO A 8 36.50 -11.29 -3.64
CA PRO A 8 36.32 -10.01 -2.99
C PRO A 8 34.94 -9.44 -3.30
N VAL A 9 34.18 -9.12 -2.26
CA VAL A 9 32.86 -8.49 -2.37
C VAL A 9 32.93 -7.00 -2.11
N TRP A 10 31.95 -6.27 -2.64
CA TRP A 10 31.86 -4.83 -2.45
C TRP A 10 31.61 -4.47 -0.98
N ASP A 11 32.19 -3.35 -0.57
CA ASP A 11 31.89 -2.77 0.74
C ASP A 11 30.37 -2.50 0.90
N PRO A 12 29.78 -2.73 2.09
CA PRO A 12 28.38 -2.48 2.35
C PRO A 12 27.90 -1.06 2.01
N THR A 13 28.78 -0.06 2.10
CA THR A 13 28.45 1.33 1.74
C THR A 13 28.19 1.50 0.25
N THR A 14 28.79 0.68 -0.61
CA THR A 14 28.57 0.64 -2.06
C THR A 14 27.09 0.33 -2.37
N PHE A 15 26.50 -0.61 -1.67
CA PHE A 15 25.07 -0.94 -1.83
C PHE A 15 24.17 0.22 -1.42
N THR A 16 24.51 0.92 -0.35
CA THR A 16 23.75 2.10 0.11
C THR A 16 23.81 3.23 -0.90
N LYS A 17 25.02 3.58 -1.37
CA LYS A 17 25.22 4.64 -2.39
C LYS A 17 24.50 4.31 -3.71
N ASN A 18 24.62 3.08 -4.19
CA ASN A 18 23.97 2.66 -5.43
C ASN A 18 22.45 2.63 -5.30
N ARG A 19 21.89 2.20 -4.17
CA ARG A 19 20.44 2.25 -3.91
C ARG A 19 19.92 3.69 -3.99
N GLU A 20 20.61 4.66 -3.39
CA GLU A 20 20.24 6.07 -3.47
C GLU A 20 20.30 6.61 -4.89
N ARG A 21 21.33 6.26 -5.66
CA ARG A 21 21.42 6.61 -7.10
C ARG A 21 20.26 6.03 -7.90
N LEU A 22 19.93 4.76 -7.69
CA LEU A 22 18.82 4.10 -8.38
C LEU A 22 17.48 4.73 -8.02
N GLN A 23 17.29 5.10 -6.76
CA GLN A 23 16.08 5.77 -6.28
C GLN A 23 15.95 7.18 -6.87
N ASN A 24 17.00 7.98 -6.85
CA ASN A 24 17.02 9.34 -7.42
C ASN A 24 16.83 9.33 -8.94
N GLY A 25 17.28 8.28 -9.62
CA GLY A 25 17.07 8.06 -11.06
C GLY A 25 15.69 7.49 -11.43
N ASP A 26 14.81 7.31 -10.46
CA ASP A 26 13.46 6.70 -10.63
C ASP A 26 13.49 5.31 -11.30
N VAL A 27 14.57 4.57 -11.05
CA VAL A 27 14.84 3.29 -11.74
C VAL A 27 13.80 2.24 -11.39
N PHE A 28 13.28 2.23 -10.17
CA PHE A 28 12.28 1.24 -9.75
C PHE A 28 10.94 1.43 -10.48
N THR A 29 10.49 2.67 -10.65
CA THR A 29 9.29 2.97 -11.44
C THR A 29 9.50 2.64 -12.92
N LYS A 30 10.66 3.01 -13.47
CA LYS A 30 11.04 2.67 -14.85
C LYS A 30 11.10 1.17 -15.06
N PHE A 31 11.65 0.41 -14.11
CA PHE A 31 11.71 -1.04 -14.18
C PHE A 31 10.31 -1.65 -14.15
N MET A 32 9.46 -1.24 -13.19
CA MET A 32 8.07 -1.71 -13.13
C MET A 32 7.33 -1.44 -14.45
N THR A 33 7.49 -0.23 -14.99
CA THR A 33 6.87 0.16 -16.25
C THR A 33 7.36 -0.70 -17.42
N ARG A 34 8.67 -0.95 -17.52
CA ARG A 34 9.23 -1.81 -18.58
C ARG A 34 8.77 -3.25 -18.43
N LEU A 35 8.74 -3.79 -17.20
CA LEU A 35 8.26 -5.13 -16.92
C LEU A 35 6.81 -5.31 -17.39
N LEU A 36 5.92 -4.40 -17.02
CA LEU A 36 4.50 -4.47 -17.36
C LEU A 36 4.23 -4.24 -18.86
N ASN A 37 5.10 -3.50 -19.55
CA ASN A 37 5.00 -3.26 -20.99
C ASN A 37 5.79 -4.28 -21.85
N HIS A 38 6.44 -5.26 -21.24
CA HIS A 38 7.13 -6.32 -21.97
C HIS A 38 6.15 -7.08 -22.87
N SER A 39 6.53 -7.41 -24.10
CA SER A 39 5.65 -8.03 -25.11
C SER A 39 4.95 -9.31 -24.63
N GLN A 40 5.62 -10.13 -23.84
CA GLN A 40 5.06 -11.35 -23.25
C GLN A 40 4.21 -11.10 -22.00
N VAL A 41 4.43 -10.00 -21.28
CA VAL A 41 3.72 -9.70 -20.02
C VAL A 41 2.46 -8.90 -20.26
N LYS A 42 2.49 -7.95 -21.20
CA LYS A 42 1.35 -7.08 -21.49
C LYS A 42 0.05 -7.84 -21.80
N PRO A 43 0.05 -8.95 -22.56
CA PRO A 43 -1.17 -9.75 -22.80
C PRO A 43 -1.74 -10.43 -21.54
N LEU A 44 -0.94 -10.64 -20.51
CA LEU A 44 -1.40 -11.22 -19.25
C LEU A 44 -2.21 -10.21 -18.40
N LEU A 45 -2.05 -8.92 -18.65
CA LEU A 45 -2.67 -7.88 -17.83
C LEU A 45 -4.11 -7.61 -18.26
N SER A 46 -5.01 -7.44 -17.29
CA SER A 46 -6.28 -6.78 -17.52
C SER A 46 -6.05 -5.26 -17.61
N ASP A 47 -6.73 -4.60 -18.53
CA ASP A 47 -6.75 -3.15 -18.67
C ASP A 47 -8.09 -2.52 -18.22
N GLU A 48 -9.01 -3.35 -17.68
CA GLU A 48 -10.37 -2.96 -17.29
C GLU A 48 -10.67 -3.20 -15.81
N HIS A 49 -10.16 -4.30 -15.23
CA HIS A 49 -10.59 -4.73 -13.91
C HIS A 49 -9.41 -4.76 -12.94
N PHE A 50 -9.52 -3.98 -11.88
CA PHE A 50 -8.48 -3.82 -10.87
C PHE A 50 -9.03 -4.03 -9.46
N SER A 51 -8.13 -4.35 -8.53
CA SER A 51 -8.40 -4.30 -7.09
C SER A 51 -7.35 -3.44 -6.40
N VAL A 52 -7.76 -2.74 -5.36
CA VAL A 52 -6.88 -1.90 -4.56
C VAL A 52 -7.02 -2.28 -3.10
N ASP A 53 -5.90 -2.33 -2.41
CA ASP A 53 -5.88 -2.53 -0.96
C ASP A 53 -4.62 -1.91 -0.36
N GLY A 54 -4.62 -1.76 0.98
CA GLY A 54 -3.55 -1.18 1.76
C GLY A 54 -2.99 -2.14 2.81
N THR A 55 -1.72 -1.94 3.16
CA THR A 55 -1.06 -2.65 4.24
C THR A 55 -0.22 -1.72 5.08
N LEU A 56 -0.16 -1.96 6.41
CA LEU A 56 0.76 -1.26 7.29
C LEU A 56 2.15 -1.88 7.16
N ILE A 57 3.15 -0.99 7.08
CA ILE A 57 4.57 -1.30 7.07
C ILE A 57 5.16 -0.69 8.34
N GLU A 58 5.59 -1.52 9.28
CA GLU A 58 6.20 -1.06 10.52
C GLU A 58 7.49 -0.31 10.21
N ALA A 59 7.67 0.87 10.81
CA ALA A 59 8.85 1.70 10.61
C ALA A 59 10.06 1.15 11.36
N TRP A 60 11.25 1.47 10.86
CA TRP A 60 12.51 1.22 11.58
C TRP A 60 12.77 2.33 12.60
N ALA A 61 11.83 2.48 13.53
CA ALA A 61 11.87 3.47 14.59
C ALA A 61 11.34 2.87 15.89
N SER A 62 12.00 3.16 17.01
CA SER A 62 11.53 2.77 18.33
C SER A 62 10.38 3.69 18.77
N GLN A 63 9.42 3.19 19.53
CA GLN A 63 8.40 4.02 20.18
C GLN A 63 9.01 5.04 21.15
N LYS A 64 10.17 4.75 21.74
CA LYS A 64 10.94 5.70 22.57
C LYS A 64 11.41 6.92 21.80
N SER A 65 11.52 6.85 20.46
CA SER A 65 11.86 7.98 19.61
C SER A 65 10.68 8.92 19.34
N PHE A 66 9.45 8.53 19.71
CA PHE A 66 8.25 9.33 19.48
C PHE A 66 8.11 10.37 20.58
N ARG A 67 8.63 11.59 20.33
CA ARG A 67 8.78 12.68 21.28
C ARG A 67 8.01 13.93 20.85
N PRO A 68 7.73 14.87 21.79
CA PRO A 68 7.12 16.16 21.47
C PRO A 68 7.91 16.92 20.40
N LYS A 69 7.21 17.58 19.48
CA LYS A 69 7.82 18.38 18.41
C LYS A 69 8.39 19.71 18.87
N ASP A 70 7.92 20.22 20.01
CA ASP A 70 8.32 21.50 20.60
C ASP A 70 9.67 21.42 21.34
N GLY A 71 10.32 20.27 21.33
CA GLY A 71 11.63 20.07 21.97
C GLY A 71 11.58 20.09 23.49
N ARG A 72 10.42 20.28 24.11
CA ARG A 72 10.26 20.06 25.53
C ARG A 72 10.54 18.62 25.79
N GLY A 73 11.62 18.33 26.52
CA GLY A 73 11.92 16.96 26.91
C GLY A 73 10.67 16.38 27.56
N ASP A 74 10.28 15.15 27.19
CA ASP A 74 9.57 14.35 28.16
C ASP A 74 10.54 14.34 29.36
N ASP A 75 10.23 15.07 30.42
CA ASP A 75 10.82 14.87 31.76
C ASP A 75 10.32 13.48 32.21
N ASP A 76 10.66 12.48 31.40
CA ASP A 76 10.27 11.11 31.60
C ASP A 76 11.35 10.44 32.45
N ASP A 77 11.27 10.73 33.74
CA ASP A 77 11.86 9.87 34.78
C ASP A 77 11.13 8.51 34.85
N GLY A 78 10.35 8.14 33.84
CA GLY A 78 9.52 6.94 33.78
C GLY A 78 8.17 7.08 34.47
N THR A 79 7.81 8.25 35.06
CA THR A 79 6.58 8.42 35.82
C THR A 79 5.40 8.98 35.02
N ASN A 80 5.61 9.48 33.80
CA ASN A 80 4.53 10.05 33.00
C ASN A 80 3.73 9.00 32.18
N PHE A 81 3.35 7.91 32.86
CA PHE A 81 2.36 6.95 32.35
C PHE A 81 0.92 7.51 32.43
N HIS A 82 0.75 8.70 32.98
CA HIS A 82 -0.53 9.30 33.29
C HIS A 82 -1.10 10.11 32.11
N GLY A 83 -1.81 9.42 31.21
CA GLY A 83 -2.96 10.00 30.50
C GLY A 83 -2.70 10.96 29.34
N GLN A 84 -1.48 11.37 29.02
CA GLN A 84 -1.24 12.18 27.82
C GLN A 84 -1.29 11.32 26.56
N LYS A 85 -2.37 11.47 25.80
CA LYS A 85 -2.53 10.80 24.51
C LYS A 85 -1.51 11.35 23.51
N ARG A 86 -0.40 10.64 23.30
CA ARG A 86 0.58 10.96 22.26
C ARG A 86 -0.10 10.91 20.89
N LYS A 87 -0.09 12.04 20.16
CA LYS A 87 -0.73 12.20 18.86
C LYS A 87 0.29 12.64 17.82
N ASN A 88 0.07 12.29 16.55
CA ASN A 88 0.93 12.72 15.44
C ASN A 88 0.99 14.25 15.26
N ASP A 89 -0.02 14.98 15.75
CA ASP A 89 -0.05 16.45 15.68
C ASP A 89 0.99 17.07 16.64
N THR A 90 1.17 16.49 17.81
CA THR A 90 2.05 16.99 18.87
C THR A 90 3.39 16.27 18.95
N HIS A 91 3.47 15.03 18.46
CA HIS A 91 4.66 14.19 18.56
C HIS A 91 5.12 13.71 17.18
N ALA A 92 6.43 13.47 17.05
CA ALA A 92 7.04 12.83 15.90
C ALA A 92 8.19 11.91 16.33
N SER A 93 8.52 10.92 15.51
CA SER A 93 9.72 10.13 15.76
C SER A 93 10.96 10.94 15.43
N THR A 94 11.90 11.02 16.37
CA THR A 94 13.21 11.68 16.16
C THR A 94 14.12 10.87 15.22
N SER A 95 13.93 9.56 15.14
CA SER A 95 14.74 8.69 14.28
C SER A 95 14.14 8.49 12.89
N ASP A 96 12.83 8.67 12.72
CA ASP A 96 12.14 8.56 11.43
C ASP A 96 10.90 9.50 11.41
N PRO A 97 11.11 10.80 11.15
CA PRO A 97 10.04 11.82 11.22
C PRO A 97 8.87 11.61 10.27
N ASP A 98 9.06 10.81 9.22
CA ASP A 98 8.01 10.47 8.25
C ASP A 98 7.08 9.37 8.75
N SER A 99 7.51 8.56 9.70
CA SER A 99 6.65 7.53 10.30
C SER A 99 5.53 8.15 11.13
N ARG A 100 4.39 7.47 11.20
CA ARG A 100 3.22 7.94 11.98
C ARG A 100 2.78 6.87 12.97
N LEU A 101 2.43 7.29 14.16
CA LEU A 101 1.80 6.43 15.15
C LEU A 101 0.40 6.08 14.67
N TYR A 102 0.16 4.82 14.35
CA TYR A 102 -1.12 4.35 13.81
C TYR A 102 -1.47 2.96 14.32
N ARG A 103 -2.76 2.67 14.44
CA ARG A 103 -3.30 1.35 14.79
C ARG A 103 -4.33 0.89 13.76
N LYS A 104 -4.26 -0.35 13.37
CA LYS A 104 -5.17 -0.92 12.34
C LYS A 104 -6.63 -1.01 12.82
N ALA A 105 -6.84 -1.27 14.11
CA ALA A 105 -8.18 -1.44 14.69
C ALA A 105 -8.20 -1.01 16.16
N ALA A 106 -9.39 -0.75 16.70
CA ALA A 106 -9.57 -0.53 18.13
C ALA A 106 -9.08 -1.76 18.91
N GLY A 107 -8.42 -1.54 20.05
CA GLY A 107 -7.84 -2.61 20.87
C GLY A 107 -6.49 -3.17 20.38
N ARG A 108 -6.00 -2.79 19.19
CA ARG A 108 -4.65 -3.12 18.74
C ARG A 108 -3.64 -2.09 19.20
N GLU A 109 -2.40 -2.54 19.38
CA GLU A 109 -1.27 -1.67 19.68
C GLU A 109 -1.05 -0.65 18.55
N ALA A 110 -0.80 0.61 18.90
CA ALA A 110 -0.37 1.63 17.97
C ALA A 110 1.14 1.51 17.73
N ARG A 111 1.56 1.52 16.46
CA ARG A 111 2.96 1.41 16.07
C ARG A 111 3.33 2.54 15.13
N LEU A 112 4.61 2.93 15.15
CA LEU A 112 5.17 3.82 14.15
C LEU A 112 5.22 3.05 12.82
N CYS A 113 4.52 3.55 11.81
CA CYS A 113 4.37 2.85 10.53
C CYS A 113 4.16 3.81 9.37
N TYR A 114 4.26 3.23 8.19
CA TYR A 114 3.82 3.74 6.91
C TYR A 114 2.64 2.92 6.41
N MET A 115 1.97 3.40 5.39
CA MET A 115 0.91 2.68 4.71
C MET A 115 1.29 2.46 3.25
N GLY A 116 1.46 1.18 2.88
CA GLY A 116 1.71 0.75 1.51
C GLY A 116 0.40 0.41 0.82
N HIS A 117 0.21 0.87 -0.41
CA HIS A 117 -0.98 0.63 -1.21
C HIS A 117 -0.59 -0.04 -2.53
N ALA A 118 -1.31 -1.06 -2.94
CA ALA A 118 -1.08 -1.73 -4.20
C ALA A 118 -2.36 -1.75 -5.05
N THR A 119 -2.19 -1.56 -6.35
CA THR A 119 -3.20 -1.87 -7.35
C THR A 119 -2.82 -3.16 -8.04
N MET A 120 -3.73 -4.11 -8.05
CA MET A 120 -3.63 -5.41 -8.71
C MET A 120 -4.57 -5.44 -9.92
N GLU A 121 -4.15 -6.02 -11.03
CA GLU A 121 -5.06 -6.40 -12.09
C GLU A 121 -5.75 -7.74 -11.75
N ASN A 122 -7.03 -7.89 -12.13
CA ASN A 122 -7.87 -8.98 -11.65
C ASN A 122 -7.83 -10.25 -12.53
N ARG A 123 -7.13 -10.27 -13.66
CA ARG A 123 -7.05 -11.44 -14.52
C ARG A 123 -6.12 -12.50 -13.93
N HIS A 124 -4.90 -12.11 -13.63
CA HIS A 124 -3.84 -13.00 -13.14
C HIS A 124 -3.27 -12.60 -11.79
N GLY A 125 -3.73 -11.48 -11.21
CA GLY A 125 -3.30 -11.02 -9.90
C GLY A 125 -1.92 -10.40 -9.88
N LEU A 126 -1.48 -9.77 -10.96
CA LEU A 126 -0.22 -9.05 -11.03
C LEU A 126 -0.34 -7.65 -10.42
N ALA A 127 0.66 -7.22 -9.68
CA ALA A 127 0.74 -5.86 -9.17
C ALA A 127 1.05 -4.89 -10.31
N VAL A 128 0.22 -3.85 -10.49
CA VAL A 128 0.36 -2.88 -11.60
C VAL A 128 0.69 -1.47 -11.14
N ALA A 129 0.52 -1.17 -9.86
CA ALA A 129 0.95 0.08 -9.25
C ALA A 129 1.17 -0.10 -7.75
N GLY A 130 2.02 0.74 -7.18
CA GLY A 130 2.23 0.80 -5.73
C GLY A 130 2.55 2.22 -5.28
N LYS A 131 2.12 2.55 -4.07
CA LYS A 131 2.35 3.85 -3.44
C LYS A 131 2.55 3.66 -1.94
N VAL A 132 3.40 4.47 -1.33
CA VAL A 132 3.51 4.56 0.12
C VAL A 132 3.08 5.95 0.58
N THR A 133 2.36 6.01 1.68
CA THR A 133 1.87 7.26 2.29
C THR A 133 2.14 7.27 3.78
N HIS A 134 2.02 8.45 4.39
CA HIS A 134 1.88 8.54 5.84
C HIS A 134 0.62 7.81 6.30
N ALA A 135 0.72 7.02 7.36
CA ALA A 135 -0.42 6.29 7.89
C ALA A 135 -1.43 7.24 8.56
N ASN A 136 -2.65 7.26 8.03
CA ASN A 136 -3.79 7.97 8.59
C ASN A 136 -5.11 7.34 8.15
N GLY A 137 -6.25 7.77 8.73
CA GLY A 137 -7.56 7.18 8.47
C GLY A 137 -8.15 7.41 7.07
N THR A 138 -7.54 8.26 6.24
CA THR A 138 -8.00 8.56 4.87
C THR A 138 -7.01 8.14 3.79
N ALA A 139 -5.79 7.72 4.19
CA ALA A 139 -4.69 7.44 3.27
C ALA A 139 -5.02 6.38 2.23
N GLU A 140 -5.71 5.30 2.61
CA GLU A 140 -6.09 4.22 1.71
C GLU A 140 -6.96 4.73 0.56
N ARG A 141 -8.03 5.47 0.88
CA ARG A 141 -8.95 6.02 -0.13
C ARG A 141 -8.27 7.02 -1.06
N ARG A 142 -7.45 7.92 -0.50
CA ARG A 142 -6.71 8.92 -1.31
C ARG A 142 -5.66 8.28 -2.21
N ALA A 143 -4.97 7.25 -1.73
CA ALA A 143 -4.00 6.49 -2.53
C ALA A 143 -4.72 5.74 -3.67
N SER A 144 -5.83 5.07 -3.37
CA SER A 144 -6.66 4.39 -4.36
C SER A 144 -7.11 5.35 -5.46
N GLU A 145 -7.73 6.48 -5.12
CA GLU A 145 -8.16 7.51 -6.08
C GLU A 145 -7.01 7.95 -6.99
N THR A 146 -5.82 8.17 -6.42
CA THR A 146 -4.64 8.59 -7.19
C THR A 146 -4.18 7.51 -8.17
N MET A 147 -4.05 6.27 -7.70
CA MET A 147 -3.56 5.15 -8.51
C MET A 147 -4.57 4.76 -9.60
N LEU A 148 -5.87 4.72 -9.27
CA LEU A 148 -6.93 4.40 -10.22
C LEU A 148 -7.12 5.50 -11.27
N LYS A 149 -6.95 6.78 -10.92
CA LYS A 149 -6.94 7.89 -11.88
C LYS A 149 -5.85 7.70 -12.95
N ALA A 150 -4.64 7.33 -12.52
CA ALA A 150 -3.53 7.03 -13.42
C ALA A 150 -3.84 5.80 -14.30
N ARG A 151 -4.40 4.73 -13.73
CA ARG A 151 -4.81 3.53 -14.49
C ARG A 151 -5.92 3.84 -15.49
N ARG A 152 -6.95 4.60 -15.10
CA ARG A 152 -8.03 5.03 -15.98
C ARG A 152 -7.50 5.82 -17.18
N LYS A 153 -6.54 6.73 -16.93
CA LYS A 153 -5.87 7.48 -18.00
C LYS A 153 -5.11 6.56 -18.95
N ALA A 154 -4.36 5.60 -18.41
CA ALA A 154 -3.57 4.65 -19.21
C ALA A 154 -4.45 3.67 -20.02
N SER A 155 -5.58 3.23 -19.48
CA SER A 155 -6.55 2.36 -20.15
C SER A 155 -7.32 3.05 -21.27
N GLY A 156 -7.49 4.37 -21.23
CA GLY A 156 -8.29 5.12 -22.21
C GLY A 156 -9.81 4.92 -22.09
N ARG A 157 -10.28 3.95 -21.29
CA ARG A 157 -11.70 3.58 -21.13
C ARG A 157 -12.10 3.49 -19.64
N ARG A 158 -13.40 3.37 -19.37
CA ARG A 158 -13.90 3.14 -18.01
C ARG A 158 -13.34 1.83 -17.47
N ILE A 159 -12.89 1.85 -16.21
CA ILE A 159 -12.38 0.69 -15.50
C ILE A 159 -13.24 0.37 -14.27
N THR A 160 -13.09 -0.82 -13.69
CA THR A 160 -13.70 -1.20 -12.41
C THR A 160 -12.65 -1.34 -11.33
N ALA A 161 -13.00 -1.06 -10.09
CA ALA A 161 -12.11 -1.22 -8.94
C ALA A 161 -12.80 -2.00 -7.82
N GLY A 162 -12.28 -3.20 -7.50
CA GLY A 162 -12.67 -3.99 -6.34
C GLY A 162 -11.96 -3.49 -5.09
N GLU A 163 -12.72 -3.12 -4.05
CA GLU A 163 -12.20 -2.58 -2.79
C GLU A 163 -12.99 -3.14 -1.60
N ASP A 164 -12.40 -3.10 -0.41
CA ASP A 164 -13.05 -3.60 0.79
C ASP A 164 -14.07 -2.61 1.38
N LYS A 165 -14.78 -3.03 2.44
CA LYS A 165 -15.81 -2.23 3.10
C LYS A 165 -15.29 -0.94 3.78
N ALA A 166 -13.99 -0.80 4.03
CA ALA A 166 -13.41 0.41 4.60
C ALA A 166 -13.38 1.56 3.59
N TYR A 167 -13.46 1.24 2.30
CA TYR A 167 -13.57 2.20 1.21
C TYR A 167 -15.01 2.67 0.94
N ASP A 168 -16.02 2.05 1.55
CA ASP A 168 -17.42 2.41 1.37
C ASP A 168 -17.78 3.71 2.11
N THR A 169 -17.43 4.82 1.48
CA THR A 169 -17.78 6.18 1.89
C THR A 169 -18.35 6.96 0.72
N ALA A 170 -19.31 7.84 0.97
CA ALA A 170 -19.99 8.62 -0.07
C ALA A 170 -18.98 9.39 -0.94
N ASP A 171 -18.02 10.08 -0.31
CA ASP A 171 -17.01 10.87 -0.98
C ASP A 171 -16.12 10.01 -1.89
N HIS A 172 -15.62 8.87 -1.38
CA HIS A 172 -14.75 8.00 -2.15
C HIS A 172 -15.47 7.41 -3.37
N VAL A 173 -16.68 6.91 -3.18
CA VAL A 173 -17.50 6.36 -4.26
C VAL A 173 -17.82 7.44 -5.33
N ALA A 174 -18.14 8.67 -4.90
CA ALA A 174 -18.36 9.78 -5.80
C ALA A 174 -17.08 10.14 -6.58
N ASN A 175 -15.93 10.22 -5.90
CA ASN A 175 -14.63 10.52 -6.52
C ASN A 175 -14.24 9.47 -7.58
N LEU A 176 -14.43 8.19 -7.30
CA LEU A 176 -14.16 7.13 -8.27
C LEU A 176 -15.03 7.26 -9.51
N ARG A 177 -16.35 7.50 -9.32
CA ARG A 177 -17.28 7.72 -10.44
C ARG A 177 -16.90 8.94 -11.28
N ALA A 178 -16.48 10.04 -10.63
CA ALA A 178 -16.05 11.26 -11.30
C ALA A 178 -14.83 11.08 -12.19
N ILE A 179 -13.88 10.19 -11.79
CA ILE A 179 -12.70 9.88 -12.61
C ILE A 179 -12.92 8.73 -13.62
N GLY A 180 -14.17 8.27 -13.81
CA GLY A 180 -14.51 7.23 -14.77
C GLY A 180 -14.16 5.81 -14.31
N VAL A 181 -14.16 5.59 -12.99
CA VAL A 181 -13.98 4.26 -12.36
C VAL A 181 -15.33 3.80 -11.80
N THR A 182 -15.73 2.58 -12.13
CA THR A 182 -16.90 1.95 -11.53
C THR A 182 -16.50 1.32 -10.20
N PRO A 183 -17.03 1.81 -9.06
CA PRO A 183 -16.64 1.32 -7.74
C PRO A 183 -17.32 -0.02 -7.44
N HIS A 184 -16.56 -1.10 -7.42
CA HIS A 184 -17.00 -2.40 -6.91
C HIS A 184 -16.53 -2.55 -5.46
N VAL A 185 -16.95 -1.61 -4.61
CA VAL A 185 -16.62 -1.59 -3.18
C VAL A 185 -17.58 -2.51 -2.41
N THR A 186 -17.06 -3.28 -1.45
CA THR A 186 -17.90 -4.10 -0.57
C THR A 186 -18.80 -3.19 0.26
N GLN A 187 -20.12 -3.45 0.26
CA GLN A 187 -21.08 -2.67 1.05
C GLN A 187 -20.78 -2.75 2.55
N ASN A 188 -20.75 -1.61 3.21
CA ASN A 188 -20.60 -1.51 4.65
C ASN A 188 -21.96 -1.34 5.31
N GLN A 189 -22.54 -2.45 5.73
CA GLN A 189 -23.83 -2.53 6.43
C GLN A 189 -23.66 -2.78 7.94
N ALA A 190 -22.53 -2.36 8.52
CA ALA A 190 -22.27 -2.56 9.94
C ALA A 190 -23.30 -1.82 10.80
N VAL A 191 -23.80 -2.50 11.83
CA VAL A 191 -24.66 -1.90 12.84
C VAL A 191 -23.81 -1.08 13.80
N THR A 192 -24.18 0.18 14.02
CA THR A 192 -23.53 1.06 15.00
C THR A 192 -23.83 0.63 16.43
N LYS A 193 -23.06 1.10 17.40
CA LYS A 193 -23.30 0.86 18.84
C LYS A 193 -24.70 1.33 19.29
N THR A 194 -25.32 2.24 18.57
CA THR A 194 -26.67 2.75 18.81
C THR A 194 -27.77 1.98 18.07
N GLY A 195 -27.44 0.82 17.48
CA GLY A 195 -28.40 -0.03 16.76
C GLY A 195 -28.75 0.43 15.34
N LYS A 196 -28.20 1.56 14.87
CA LYS A 196 -28.47 2.08 13.53
C LYS A 196 -27.58 1.42 12.49
N THR A 197 -28.17 0.86 11.43
CA THR A 197 -27.44 0.30 10.30
C THR A 197 -26.80 1.42 9.47
N ARG A 198 -25.51 1.25 9.12
CA ARG A 198 -24.80 2.18 8.24
C ARG A 198 -25.35 2.05 6.82
N LYS A 199 -25.67 3.18 6.19
CA LYS A 199 -26.08 3.22 4.80
C LYS A 199 -24.84 3.15 3.91
N SER A 200 -24.75 2.11 3.06
CA SER A 200 -23.72 1.98 2.03
C SER A 200 -23.88 3.07 0.95
N ALA A 201 -22.75 3.52 0.42
CA ALA A 201 -22.74 4.38 -0.76
C ALA A 201 -22.84 3.57 -2.08
N ILE A 202 -22.74 2.25 -2.01
CA ILE A 202 -22.94 1.32 -3.13
C ILE A 202 -24.38 0.87 -3.17
N ASP A 203 -25.06 1.18 -4.26
CA ASP A 203 -26.45 0.89 -4.52
C ASP A 203 -26.66 -0.38 -5.36
N GLU A 204 -27.93 -0.81 -5.50
CA GLU A 204 -28.32 -1.98 -6.28
C GLU A 204 -27.95 -1.84 -7.77
N ARG A 205 -27.85 -0.61 -8.31
CA ARG A 205 -27.41 -0.39 -9.68
C ARG A 205 -26.00 -0.92 -9.92
N THR A 206 -25.18 -0.96 -8.88
CA THR A 206 -23.83 -1.53 -8.93
C THR A 206 -23.84 -3.03 -8.61
N THR A 207 -24.52 -3.43 -7.53
CA THR A 207 -24.43 -4.82 -7.02
C THR A 207 -25.15 -5.86 -7.89
N ARG A 208 -26.20 -5.46 -8.64
CA ARG A 208 -26.94 -6.35 -9.55
C ARG A 208 -26.12 -6.87 -10.73
N HIS A 209 -25.00 -6.21 -11.06
CA HIS A 209 -24.17 -6.62 -12.19
C HIS A 209 -23.28 -7.82 -11.84
N PRO A 210 -23.22 -8.88 -12.67
CA PRO A 210 -22.36 -10.04 -12.42
C PRO A 210 -20.89 -9.68 -12.20
N GLY A 211 -20.40 -8.62 -12.85
CA GLY A 211 -19.06 -8.10 -12.67
C GLY A 211 -18.75 -7.62 -11.25
N TYR A 212 -19.76 -7.20 -10.48
CA TYR A 212 -19.56 -6.84 -9.07
C TYR A 212 -19.16 -8.06 -8.23
N ALA A 213 -19.92 -9.14 -8.31
CA ALA A 213 -19.62 -10.39 -7.59
C ALA A 213 -18.26 -10.96 -8.00
N MET A 214 -17.94 -10.94 -9.29
CA MET A 214 -16.63 -11.36 -9.80
C MET A 214 -15.49 -10.49 -9.24
N SER A 215 -15.64 -9.17 -9.22
CA SER A 215 -14.63 -8.27 -8.63
C SER A 215 -14.43 -8.54 -7.16
N GLN A 216 -15.50 -8.80 -6.39
CA GLN A 216 -15.40 -9.13 -4.97
C GLN A 216 -14.66 -10.46 -4.74
N SER A 217 -14.91 -11.47 -5.55
CA SER A 217 -14.18 -12.74 -5.50
C SER A 217 -12.69 -12.55 -5.83
N ARG A 218 -12.37 -11.81 -6.89
CA ARG A 218 -10.99 -11.59 -7.33
C ARG A 218 -10.20 -10.67 -6.41
N ARG A 219 -10.86 -9.75 -5.73
CA ARG A 219 -10.23 -8.82 -4.79
C ARG A 219 -9.38 -9.52 -3.73
N ALA A 220 -9.82 -10.66 -3.24
CA ALA A 220 -9.06 -11.41 -2.22
C ALA A 220 -7.63 -11.76 -2.68
N MET A 221 -7.37 -11.82 -3.99
CA MET A 221 -6.02 -12.09 -4.51
C MET A 221 -5.00 -10.98 -4.20
N VAL A 222 -5.43 -9.75 -3.90
CA VAL A 222 -4.50 -8.67 -3.52
C VAL A 222 -3.79 -8.99 -2.20
N GLU A 223 -4.43 -9.76 -1.33
CA GLU A 223 -3.81 -10.21 -0.07
C GLU A 223 -2.62 -11.12 -0.31
N CYS A 224 -2.58 -11.86 -1.44
CA CYS A 224 -1.42 -12.68 -1.82
C CYS A 224 -0.17 -11.81 -2.05
N ILE A 225 -0.33 -10.62 -2.62
CA ILE A 225 0.78 -9.67 -2.82
C ILE A 225 1.37 -9.27 -1.47
N PHE A 226 0.52 -8.87 -0.54
CA PHE A 226 0.96 -8.45 0.79
C PHE A 226 1.46 -9.62 1.64
N GLY A 227 0.80 -10.78 1.55
CA GLY A 227 1.22 -12.01 2.22
C GLY A 227 2.63 -12.41 1.81
N TRP A 228 2.88 -12.47 0.51
CA TRP A 228 4.20 -12.76 -0.04
C TRP A 228 5.23 -11.70 0.39
N GLY A 229 4.91 -10.41 0.23
CA GLY A 229 5.79 -9.30 0.59
C GLY A 229 6.13 -9.22 2.08
N LYS A 230 5.23 -9.69 2.97
CA LYS A 230 5.47 -9.77 4.42
C LYS A 230 6.27 -11.01 4.82
N GLN A 231 6.14 -12.10 4.10
CA GLN A 231 6.79 -13.37 4.41
C GLN A 231 8.20 -13.46 3.80
N HIS A 232 8.33 -13.08 2.54
CA HIS A 232 9.57 -13.24 1.76
C HIS A 232 10.28 -11.90 1.48
N GLY A 233 9.55 -10.78 1.62
CA GLY A 233 10.07 -9.44 1.40
C GLY A 233 10.21 -8.64 2.70
N THR A 234 10.10 -7.33 2.57
CA THR A 234 10.30 -6.36 3.66
C THR A 234 9.03 -5.58 4.02
N MET A 235 7.85 -6.04 3.57
CA MET A 235 6.60 -5.32 3.79
C MET A 235 6.06 -5.44 5.23
N ARG A 236 6.58 -6.32 6.06
CA ARG A 236 6.20 -6.41 7.48
C ARG A 236 6.79 -5.27 8.27
N LYS A 237 8.12 -5.10 8.15
CA LYS A 237 8.89 -4.05 8.79
C LYS A 237 9.98 -3.59 7.84
N THR A 238 10.01 -2.27 7.56
CA THR A 238 11.03 -1.71 6.70
C THR A 238 12.37 -1.60 7.43
N LYS A 239 13.48 -1.70 6.70
CA LYS A 239 14.83 -1.36 7.17
C LYS A 239 15.25 0.05 6.79
N HIS A 240 14.35 0.81 6.16
CA HIS A 240 14.61 2.15 5.65
C HIS A 240 13.87 3.20 6.48
N ARG A 241 14.44 4.39 6.53
CA ARG A 241 13.84 5.59 7.12
C ARG A 241 13.53 6.60 6.01
N GLY A 242 12.45 7.33 6.19
CA GLY A 242 11.95 8.30 5.21
C GLY A 242 11.08 7.67 4.12
N ILE A 243 9.99 8.35 3.82
CA ILE A 243 8.92 7.85 2.95
C ILE A 243 9.42 7.49 1.55
N ALA A 244 10.36 8.24 0.99
CA ALA A 244 10.89 7.99 -0.35
C ALA A 244 11.63 6.65 -0.44
N ARG A 245 12.50 6.34 0.53
CA ARG A 245 13.24 5.06 0.58
C ARG A 245 12.30 3.88 0.83
N VAL A 246 11.29 4.07 1.70
CA VAL A 246 10.27 3.06 1.96
C VAL A 246 9.43 2.80 0.71
N ALA A 247 9.07 3.84 -0.05
CA ALA A 247 8.33 3.72 -1.30
C ALA A 247 9.11 2.95 -2.38
N GLY A 248 10.40 3.28 -2.56
CA GLY A 248 11.27 2.55 -3.48
C GLY A 248 11.38 1.07 -3.11
N ASN A 249 11.56 0.77 -1.83
CA ASN A 249 11.63 -0.61 -1.34
C ASN A 249 10.28 -1.35 -1.48
N PHE A 250 9.17 -0.68 -1.23
CA PHE A 250 7.83 -1.24 -1.44
C PHE A 250 7.62 -1.61 -2.92
N LEU A 251 7.99 -0.72 -3.83
CA LEU A 251 7.89 -0.98 -5.27
C LEU A 251 8.76 -2.17 -5.71
N LEU A 252 9.98 -2.31 -5.15
CA LEU A 252 10.83 -3.49 -5.37
C LEU A 252 10.16 -4.78 -4.93
N ASN A 253 9.44 -4.80 -3.81
CA ASN A 253 8.69 -5.97 -3.38
C ASN A 253 7.58 -6.34 -4.36
N LEU A 254 6.87 -5.35 -4.94
CA LEU A 254 5.84 -5.58 -5.96
C LEU A 254 6.47 -6.13 -7.25
N ILE A 255 7.61 -5.61 -7.67
CA ILE A 255 8.37 -6.09 -8.82
C ILE A 255 8.81 -7.54 -8.60
N ALA A 256 9.39 -7.85 -7.43
CA ALA A 256 9.84 -9.20 -7.09
C ALA A 256 8.68 -10.21 -7.08
N TYR A 257 7.52 -9.83 -6.52
CA TYR A 257 6.30 -10.64 -6.60
C TYR A 257 5.91 -10.95 -8.05
N ASN A 258 5.90 -9.93 -8.92
CA ASN A 258 5.58 -10.11 -10.33
C ASN A 258 6.61 -11.01 -11.04
N LEU A 259 7.92 -10.82 -10.78
CA LEU A 259 8.99 -11.63 -11.40
C LEU A 259 8.91 -13.11 -11.05
N ILE A 260 8.36 -13.45 -9.88
CA ILE A 260 8.12 -14.86 -9.48
C ILE A 260 6.85 -15.40 -10.12
N ARG A 261 5.82 -14.55 -10.28
CA ARG A 261 4.51 -14.98 -10.78
C ARG A 261 4.46 -15.08 -12.30
N ILE A 262 5.06 -14.13 -13.02
CA ILE A 262 5.03 -14.05 -14.49
C ILE A 262 5.54 -15.34 -15.16
N PRO A 263 6.70 -15.93 -14.81
CA PRO A 263 7.14 -17.16 -15.45
C PRO A 263 6.16 -18.32 -15.31
N LYS A 264 5.47 -18.41 -14.17
CA LYS A 264 4.44 -19.44 -13.95
C LYS A 264 3.21 -19.24 -14.84
N LEU A 265 2.87 -17.98 -15.13
CA LEU A 265 1.75 -17.65 -16.02
C LEU A 265 2.09 -17.84 -17.51
N LEU A 266 3.37 -17.69 -17.87
CA LEU A 266 3.85 -17.93 -19.23
C LEU A 266 4.05 -19.41 -19.55
N ALA A 267 4.21 -20.24 -18.52
CA ALA A 267 4.37 -21.69 -18.63
C ALA A 267 3.02 -22.46 -18.59
N ALA A 268 1.92 -21.80 -18.22
CA ALA A 268 0.56 -22.35 -18.12
C ALA A 268 -0.20 -22.20 -19.44
#